data_ca524d4155fd724a16fe60096a672426
#
_entry.id   ca524d4155fd724a16fe60096a672426
#
_cell.length_a   1.000
_cell.length_b   1.000
_cell.length_c   1.000
_cell.angle_alpha   90.00
_cell.angle_beta   90.00
_cell.angle_gamma   90.00
#
_symmetry.space_group_name_H-M   'P 1'
#
loop_
_entity.id
_entity.type
_entity.pdbx_description
1 polymer ?
#
loop_
_entity_poly.entity_id
_entity_poly.type
_entity_poly.pdbx_seq_one_letter_code
_entity_poly.pdbx_strand_id
1 'polypeptide(L)'
;MFLYFGINGVLLLFAYLLIYLLEKTFGFISNVTLVELSDINSPVLRQLSEICPGTFQHSMQVANLAAEAAIRVGAKSQLVRTGALYHDIGKMENPAFFTENQSGGVNPHKNLSYEQSAQVVISHVTDGLKLADKHNLPKAVKDFISTHHGLSLIHISEPTRPLYIS
;
A
#
# COMPACT_ATOMS: atom_id res chain seq x y z
N MET A 1 32.62 -33.44 -2.60
CA MET A 1 31.30 -33.17 -2.06
C MET A 1 31.22 -31.79 -1.37
N PHE A 2 32.02 -31.49 -0.36
CA PHE A 2 32.02 -30.19 0.33
C PHE A 2 32.30 -28.96 -0.54
N LEU A 3 33.18 -29.10 -1.54
CA LEU A 3 33.48 -28.03 -2.49
C LEU A 3 32.22 -27.59 -3.28
N TYR A 4 31.40 -28.53 -3.74
CA TYR A 4 30.16 -28.22 -4.47
C TYR A 4 29.11 -27.54 -3.57
N PHE A 5 29.04 -27.92 -2.28
CA PHE A 5 28.20 -27.22 -1.31
C PHE A 5 28.66 -25.77 -1.10
N GLY A 6 29.97 -25.54 -1.01
CA GLY A 6 30.54 -24.21 -0.88
C GLY A 6 30.24 -23.35 -2.12
N ILE A 7 30.44 -23.89 -3.31
CA ILE A 7 30.14 -23.20 -4.58
C ILE A 7 28.65 -22.87 -4.67
N ASN A 8 27.75 -23.81 -4.36
CA ASN A 8 26.31 -23.54 -4.37
C ASN A 8 25.91 -22.45 -3.36
N GLY A 9 26.51 -22.43 -2.16
CA GLY A 9 26.26 -21.38 -1.18
C GLY A 9 26.66 -19.99 -1.72
N VAL A 10 27.82 -19.87 -2.36
CA VAL A 10 28.27 -18.62 -2.98
C VAL A 10 27.35 -18.22 -4.13
N LEU A 11 26.93 -19.15 -4.97
CA LEU A 11 25.99 -18.87 -6.08
C LEU A 11 24.63 -18.40 -5.57
N LEU A 12 24.13 -18.95 -4.48
CA LEU A 12 22.88 -18.47 -3.85
C LEU A 12 23.00 -17.02 -3.34
N LEU A 13 24.13 -16.67 -2.71
CA LEU A 13 24.37 -15.28 -2.30
C LEU A 13 24.41 -14.34 -3.52
N PHE A 14 25.03 -14.75 -4.61
CA PHE A 14 25.02 -13.99 -5.86
C PHE A 14 23.63 -13.86 -6.47
N ALA A 15 22.80 -14.90 -6.39
CA ALA A 15 21.42 -14.85 -6.89
C ALA A 15 20.58 -13.80 -6.13
N TYR A 16 20.72 -13.69 -4.82
CA TYR A 16 20.05 -12.65 -4.02
C TYR A 16 20.47 -11.24 -4.43
N LEU A 17 21.78 -11.02 -4.59
CA LEU A 17 22.29 -9.72 -5.07
C LEU A 17 21.77 -9.39 -6.46
N LEU A 18 21.72 -10.37 -7.35
CA LEU A 18 21.23 -10.20 -8.72
C LEU A 18 19.73 -9.86 -8.75
N ILE A 19 18.90 -10.53 -7.94
CA ILE A 19 17.47 -10.22 -7.82
C ILE A 19 17.29 -8.76 -7.41
N TYR A 20 17.98 -8.30 -6.35
CA TYR A 20 17.93 -6.91 -5.90
C TYR A 20 18.33 -5.92 -7.02
N LEU A 21 19.38 -6.24 -7.78
CA LEU A 21 19.87 -5.38 -8.86
C LEU A 21 18.90 -5.31 -10.03
N LEU A 22 18.25 -6.43 -10.37
CA LEU A 22 17.22 -6.50 -11.39
C LEU A 22 15.94 -5.75 -10.98
N GLU A 23 15.50 -5.89 -9.74
CA GLU A 23 14.36 -5.14 -9.20
C GLU A 23 14.60 -3.63 -9.29
N LYS A 24 15.78 -3.19 -8.87
CA LYS A 24 16.14 -1.77 -8.87
C LYS A 24 16.30 -1.19 -10.28
N THR A 25 16.84 -1.98 -11.22
CA THR A 25 17.15 -1.51 -12.58
C THR A 25 15.94 -1.55 -13.50
N PHE A 26 15.10 -2.58 -13.39
CA PHE A 26 13.96 -2.81 -14.29
C PHE A 26 12.61 -2.49 -13.66
N GLY A 27 12.57 -2.13 -12.38
CA GLY A 27 11.33 -1.82 -11.67
C GLY A 27 10.41 -3.04 -11.44
N PHE A 28 10.95 -4.25 -11.58
CA PHE A 28 10.21 -5.47 -11.23
C PHE A 28 10.11 -5.59 -9.71
N ILE A 29 9.10 -6.30 -9.25
CA ILE A 29 8.95 -6.68 -7.86
C ILE A 29 8.92 -8.20 -7.75
N SER A 30 9.81 -8.77 -6.94
CA SER A 30 9.85 -10.22 -6.72
C SER A 30 8.81 -10.65 -5.69
N ASN A 31 8.49 -11.93 -5.69
CA ASN A 31 7.64 -12.49 -4.65
C ASN A 31 8.30 -12.43 -3.26
N VAL A 32 9.63 -12.46 -3.19
CA VAL A 32 10.37 -12.33 -1.93
C VAL A 32 10.13 -10.96 -1.31
N THR A 33 10.32 -9.89 -2.08
CA THR A 33 10.06 -8.51 -1.66
C THR A 33 8.58 -8.32 -1.25
N LEU A 34 7.63 -8.92 -1.99
CA LEU A 34 6.22 -8.85 -1.61
C LEU A 34 5.92 -9.57 -0.29
N VAL A 35 6.56 -10.70 -0.03
CA VAL A 35 6.41 -11.43 1.25
C VAL A 35 6.99 -10.61 2.40
N GLU A 36 8.18 -10.03 2.22
CA GLU A 36 8.81 -9.14 3.22
C GLU A 36 7.95 -7.93 3.54
N LEU A 37 7.39 -7.27 2.51
CA LEU A 37 6.48 -6.14 2.68
C LEU A 37 5.15 -6.53 3.33
N SER A 38 4.72 -7.79 3.20
CA SER A 38 3.48 -8.29 3.83
C SER A 38 3.68 -8.70 5.29
N ASP A 39 4.90 -8.65 5.81
CA ASP A 39 5.16 -8.89 7.22
C ASP A 39 4.56 -7.74 8.05
N ILE A 40 3.66 -8.07 8.97
CA ILE A 40 3.02 -7.11 9.87
C ILE A 40 4.00 -6.41 10.81
N ASN A 41 5.19 -6.99 11.01
CA ASN A 41 6.27 -6.39 11.78
C ASN A 41 7.15 -5.45 10.95
N SER A 42 6.86 -5.29 9.64
CA SER A 42 7.56 -4.30 8.81
C SER A 42 7.38 -2.89 9.41
N PRO A 43 8.37 -2.00 9.29
CA PRO A 43 8.34 -0.70 9.98
C PRO A 43 7.07 0.12 9.72
N VAL A 44 6.58 0.12 8.48
CA VAL A 44 5.38 0.91 8.10
C VAL A 44 4.11 0.29 8.64
N LEU A 45 3.92 -1.03 8.50
CA LEU A 45 2.70 -1.72 8.98
C LEU A 45 2.64 -1.73 10.50
N ARG A 46 3.79 -1.86 11.17
CA ARG A 46 3.87 -1.72 12.62
C ARG A 46 3.46 -0.31 13.06
N GLN A 47 4.00 0.73 12.43
CA GLN A 47 3.61 2.10 12.71
C GLN A 47 2.11 2.33 12.46
N LEU A 48 1.56 1.78 11.36
CA LEU A 48 0.14 1.82 11.06
C LEU A 48 -0.70 1.17 12.18
N SER A 49 -0.27 0.02 12.69
CA SER A 49 -0.99 -0.68 13.77
C SER A 49 -0.98 0.06 15.10
N GLU A 50 0.08 0.83 15.37
CA GLU A 50 0.23 1.62 16.59
C GLU A 50 -0.55 2.95 16.53
N ILE A 51 -0.53 3.65 15.37
CA ILE A 51 -1.15 4.98 15.20
C ILE A 51 -2.62 4.87 14.76
N CYS A 52 -2.93 3.93 13.87
CA CYS A 52 -4.24 3.75 13.23
C CYS A 52 -4.72 2.29 13.32
N PRO A 53 -4.99 1.75 14.52
CA PRO A 53 -5.35 0.35 14.69
C PRO A 53 -6.61 -0.05 13.91
N GLY A 54 -7.60 0.82 13.79
CA GLY A 54 -8.81 0.58 13.00
C GLY A 54 -8.51 0.44 11.50
N THR A 55 -7.71 1.38 10.95
CA THR A 55 -7.27 1.30 9.56
C THR A 55 -6.40 0.07 9.31
N PHE A 56 -5.51 -0.29 10.25
CA PHE A 56 -4.71 -1.51 10.12
C PHE A 56 -5.59 -2.77 10.05
N GLN A 57 -6.58 -2.90 10.94
CA GLN A 57 -7.51 -4.03 10.92
C GLN A 57 -8.32 -4.07 9.62
N HIS A 58 -8.80 -2.92 9.16
CA HIS A 58 -9.49 -2.79 7.87
C HIS A 58 -8.60 -3.27 6.72
N SER A 59 -7.37 -2.76 6.64
CA SER A 59 -6.41 -3.13 5.58
C SER A 59 -6.09 -4.62 5.58
N MET A 60 -5.98 -5.26 6.75
CA MET A 60 -5.81 -6.71 6.87
C MET A 60 -6.99 -7.50 6.30
N GLN A 61 -8.22 -7.08 6.59
CA GLN A 61 -9.43 -7.72 6.07
C GLN A 61 -9.53 -7.56 4.55
N VAL A 62 -9.33 -6.34 4.05
CA VAL A 62 -9.33 -6.05 2.61
C VAL A 62 -8.24 -6.85 1.89
N ALA A 63 -7.03 -6.93 2.45
CA ALA A 63 -5.92 -7.68 1.88
C ALA A 63 -6.23 -9.19 1.76
N ASN A 64 -6.87 -9.78 2.78
CA ASN A 64 -7.27 -11.19 2.74
C ASN A 64 -8.34 -11.45 1.68
N LEU A 65 -9.39 -10.63 1.63
CA LEU A 65 -10.49 -10.77 0.67
C LEU A 65 -10.02 -10.52 -0.77
N ALA A 66 -9.22 -9.47 -0.97
CA ALA A 66 -8.70 -9.12 -2.29
C ALA A 66 -7.72 -10.18 -2.82
N ALA A 67 -6.87 -10.76 -1.96
CA ALA A 67 -5.99 -11.86 -2.35
C ALA A 67 -6.76 -13.10 -2.78
N GLU A 68 -7.83 -13.46 -2.06
CA GLU A 68 -8.69 -14.60 -2.43
C GLU A 68 -9.42 -14.35 -3.74
N ALA A 69 -9.94 -13.14 -3.95
CA ALA A 69 -10.55 -12.75 -5.22
C ALA A 69 -9.52 -12.80 -6.37
N ALA A 70 -8.29 -12.33 -6.15
CA ALA A 70 -7.21 -12.36 -7.12
C ALA A 70 -6.87 -13.79 -7.57
N ILE A 71 -6.86 -14.76 -6.65
CA ILE A 71 -6.64 -16.18 -6.98
C ILE A 71 -7.72 -16.67 -7.95
N ARG A 72 -8.98 -16.34 -7.68
CA ARG A 72 -10.13 -16.81 -8.50
C ARG A 72 -10.12 -16.25 -9.93
N VAL A 73 -9.57 -15.05 -10.12
CA VAL A 73 -9.46 -14.42 -11.44
C VAL A 73 -8.08 -14.64 -12.11
N GLY A 74 -7.19 -15.42 -11.49
CA GLY A 74 -5.85 -15.69 -12.00
C GLY A 74 -4.88 -14.51 -11.93
N ALA A 75 -5.14 -13.54 -11.04
CA ALA A 75 -4.28 -12.39 -10.82
C ALA A 75 -3.15 -12.70 -9.80
N LYS A 76 -2.17 -11.79 -9.68
CA LYS A 76 -1.05 -11.93 -8.74
C LYS A 76 -1.51 -11.66 -7.30
N SER A 77 -2.02 -12.69 -6.62
CA SER A 77 -2.62 -12.58 -5.28
C SER A 77 -1.69 -11.95 -4.24
N GLN A 78 -0.40 -12.28 -4.26
CA GLN A 78 0.58 -11.70 -3.32
C GLN A 78 0.76 -10.19 -3.53
N LEU A 79 0.79 -9.73 -4.78
CA LEU A 79 0.86 -8.30 -5.09
C LEU A 79 -0.41 -7.57 -4.63
N VAL A 80 -1.57 -8.14 -4.91
CA VAL A 80 -2.87 -7.58 -4.50
C VAL A 80 -2.97 -7.50 -2.97
N ARG A 81 -2.56 -8.57 -2.27
CA ARG A 81 -2.49 -8.61 -0.82
C ARG A 81 -1.61 -7.50 -0.26
N THR A 82 -0.37 -7.41 -0.77
CA THR A 82 0.59 -6.40 -0.33
C THR A 82 0.07 -4.99 -0.60
N GLY A 83 -0.41 -4.72 -1.82
CA GLY A 83 -0.98 -3.42 -2.17
C GLY A 83 -2.14 -3.01 -1.26
N ALA A 84 -3.03 -3.96 -0.94
CA ALA A 84 -4.15 -3.73 -0.04
C ALA A 84 -3.72 -3.47 1.42
N LEU A 85 -2.60 -4.03 1.90
CA LEU A 85 -2.07 -3.70 3.23
C LEU A 85 -1.62 -2.25 3.34
N TYR A 86 -1.14 -1.67 2.25
CA TYR A 86 -0.55 -0.32 2.22
C TYR A 86 -1.48 0.76 1.67
N HIS A 87 -2.66 0.43 1.12
CA HIS A 87 -3.48 1.39 0.39
C HIS A 87 -3.83 2.65 1.19
N ASP A 88 -4.01 2.50 2.48
CA ASP A 88 -4.51 3.52 3.41
C ASP A 88 -3.46 4.05 4.42
N ILE A 89 -2.16 3.83 4.18
CA ILE A 89 -1.10 4.24 5.14
C ILE A 89 -1.08 5.74 5.40
N GLY A 90 -1.57 6.56 4.49
CA GLY A 90 -1.61 8.01 4.65
C GLY A 90 -2.59 8.50 5.72
N LYS A 91 -3.52 7.66 6.17
CA LYS A 91 -4.41 7.98 7.29
C LYS A 91 -3.64 8.19 8.61
N MET A 92 -2.39 7.72 8.68
CA MET A 92 -1.50 7.96 9.83
C MET A 92 -1.21 9.44 10.08
N GLU A 93 -1.29 10.31 9.08
CA GLU A 93 -1.06 11.75 9.25
C GLU A 93 -2.21 12.43 10.02
N ASN A 94 -3.45 11.94 9.86
CA ASN A 94 -4.63 12.53 10.48
C ASN A 94 -5.61 11.45 10.99
N PRO A 95 -5.21 10.58 11.94
CA PRO A 95 -5.97 9.38 12.31
C PRO A 95 -7.39 9.68 12.83
N ALA A 96 -7.54 10.76 13.62
CA ALA A 96 -8.80 11.13 14.26
C ALA A 96 -9.92 11.51 13.26
N PHE A 97 -9.57 11.85 12.03
CA PHE A 97 -10.54 12.18 11.00
C PHE A 97 -11.19 10.95 10.34
N PHE A 98 -10.68 9.76 10.59
CA PHE A 98 -11.22 8.50 10.04
C PHE A 98 -11.98 7.74 11.11
N THR A 99 -13.25 7.43 10.83
CA THR A 99 -14.22 6.88 11.79
C THR A 99 -13.74 5.60 12.46
N GLU A 100 -13.04 4.76 11.71
CA GLU A 100 -12.49 3.49 12.19
C GLU A 100 -11.39 3.66 13.26
N ASN A 101 -10.79 4.85 13.36
CA ASN A 101 -9.77 5.16 14.36
C ASN A 101 -10.28 6.07 15.50
N GLN A 102 -11.54 6.54 15.43
CA GLN A 102 -12.11 7.39 16.45
C GLN A 102 -12.40 6.61 17.73
N SER A 103 -11.75 6.98 18.82
CA SER A 103 -12.05 6.49 20.17
C SER A 103 -12.60 7.66 21.00
N GLY A 104 -13.88 7.55 21.43
CA GLY A 104 -14.41 8.49 22.42
C GLY A 104 -15.37 9.57 21.91
N GLY A 105 -15.95 9.45 20.72
CA GLY A 105 -17.14 10.25 20.34
C GLY A 105 -16.91 11.71 19.93
N VAL A 106 -15.67 12.18 19.85
CA VAL A 106 -15.35 13.51 19.32
C VAL A 106 -15.08 13.39 17.83
N ASN A 107 -15.99 13.95 17.02
CA ASN A 107 -15.80 14.01 15.57
C ASN A 107 -15.12 15.34 15.19
N PRO A 108 -13.85 15.34 14.76
CA PRO A 108 -13.11 16.56 14.43
C PRO A 108 -13.68 17.30 13.21
N HIS A 109 -14.46 16.62 12.35
CA HIS A 109 -15.12 17.23 11.20
C HIS A 109 -16.20 18.26 11.60
N LYS A 110 -16.74 18.21 12.84
CA LYS A 110 -17.79 19.13 13.27
C LYS A 110 -17.38 20.61 13.25
N ASN A 111 -16.09 20.88 13.36
CA ASN A 111 -15.53 22.23 13.40
C ASN A 111 -14.97 22.70 12.07
N LEU A 112 -15.13 21.91 11.00
CA LEU A 112 -14.62 22.19 9.67
C LEU A 112 -15.76 22.47 8.68
N SER A 113 -15.48 23.26 7.63
CA SER A 113 -16.38 23.32 6.47
C SER A 113 -16.39 21.98 5.73
N TYR A 114 -17.41 21.78 4.87
CA TYR A 114 -17.49 20.55 4.05
C TYR A 114 -16.28 20.40 3.13
N GLU A 115 -15.79 21.51 2.56
CA GLU A 115 -14.60 21.52 1.70
C GLU A 115 -13.33 21.15 2.47
N GLN A 116 -13.17 21.71 3.67
CA GLN A 116 -12.03 21.39 4.54
C GLN A 116 -12.07 19.92 4.97
N SER A 117 -13.24 19.41 5.35
CA SER A 117 -13.43 17.99 5.68
C SER A 117 -13.08 17.09 4.51
N ALA A 118 -13.57 17.40 3.31
CA ALA A 118 -13.27 16.65 2.10
C ALA A 118 -11.77 16.68 1.77
N GLN A 119 -11.12 17.85 1.91
CA GLN A 119 -9.70 18.00 1.67
C GLN A 119 -8.86 17.11 2.62
N VAL A 120 -9.20 17.05 3.90
CA VAL A 120 -8.50 16.18 4.87
C VAL A 120 -8.68 14.71 4.49
N VAL A 121 -9.90 14.30 4.10
CA VAL A 121 -10.14 12.92 3.69
C VAL A 121 -9.36 12.57 2.42
N ILE A 122 -9.37 13.44 1.40
CA ILE A 122 -8.69 13.19 0.13
C ILE A 122 -7.16 13.20 0.30
N SER A 123 -6.63 14.01 1.22
CA SER A 123 -5.19 14.17 1.41
C SER A 123 -4.48 12.87 1.81
N HIS A 124 -5.19 11.86 2.39
CA HIS A 124 -4.55 10.60 2.78
C HIS A 124 -3.87 9.87 1.61
N VAL A 125 -4.36 10.06 0.38
CA VAL A 125 -3.72 9.48 -0.82
C VAL A 125 -2.35 10.12 -1.06
N THR A 126 -2.28 11.46 -1.05
CA THR A 126 -1.02 12.19 -1.23
C THR A 126 -0.05 11.98 -0.08
N ASP A 127 -0.56 11.93 1.14
CA ASP A 127 0.24 11.68 2.35
C ASP A 127 0.73 10.23 2.38
N GLY A 128 -0.09 9.28 1.95
CA GLY A 128 0.31 7.89 1.74
C GLY A 128 1.44 7.73 0.72
N LEU A 129 1.39 8.46 -0.38
CA LEU A 129 2.46 8.45 -1.37
C LEU A 129 3.77 9.04 -0.82
N LYS A 130 3.71 10.13 -0.04
CA LYS A 130 4.90 10.70 0.64
C LYS A 130 5.52 9.70 1.61
N LEU A 131 4.70 9.00 2.40
CA LEU A 131 5.16 7.95 3.31
C LEU A 131 5.76 6.78 2.53
N ALA A 132 5.14 6.37 1.42
CA ALA A 132 5.65 5.32 0.56
C ALA A 132 7.01 5.69 -0.07
N ASP A 133 7.20 6.96 -0.45
CA ASP A 133 8.49 7.47 -0.94
C ASP A 133 9.55 7.48 0.16
N LYS A 134 9.21 7.95 1.35
CA LYS A 134 10.10 7.97 2.52
C LYS A 134 10.61 6.57 2.89
N HIS A 135 9.75 5.56 2.75
CA HIS A 135 10.09 4.16 3.05
C HIS A 135 10.55 3.36 1.83
N ASN A 136 10.79 4.02 0.69
CA ASN A 136 11.24 3.40 -0.56
C ASN A 136 10.35 2.22 -1.01
N LEU A 137 9.03 2.33 -0.82
CA LEU A 137 8.11 1.29 -1.27
C LEU A 137 8.15 1.17 -2.80
N PRO A 138 8.03 -0.05 -3.36
CA PRO A 138 8.03 -0.28 -4.80
C PRO A 138 6.88 0.45 -5.50
N LYS A 139 7.11 0.86 -6.76
CA LYS A 139 6.10 1.54 -7.58
C LYS A 139 4.77 0.79 -7.61
N ALA A 140 4.81 -0.54 -7.78
CA ALA A 140 3.60 -1.35 -7.83
C ALA A 140 2.74 -1.25 -6.56
N VAL A 141 3.34 -1.04 -5.38
CA VAL A 141 2.61 -0.78 -4.12
C VAL A 141 2.07 0.65 -4.08
N LYS A 142 2.86 1.63 -4.54
CA LYS A 142 2.42 3.03 -4.65
C LYS A 142 1.22 3.20 -5.59
N ASP A 143 1.17 2.40 -6.65
CA ASP A 143 0.04 2.41 -7.59
C ASP A 143 -1.28 2.02 -6.88
N PHE A 144 -1.26 1.09 -5.91
CA PHE A 144 -2.44 0.79 -5.07
C PHE A 144 -2.85 1.99 -4.22
N ILE A 145 -1.88 2.69 -3.60
CA ILE A 145 -2.18 3.89 -2.80
C ILE A 145 -2.82 4.98 -3.66
N SER A 146 -2.35 5.17 -4.89
CA SER A 146 -2.84 6.23 -5.77
C SER A 146 -4.19 5.92 -6.42
N THR A 147 -4.57 4.63 -6.56
CA THR A 147 -5.71 4.24 -7.42
C THR A 147 -6.84 3.54 -6.67
N HIS A 148 -6.71 3.26 -5.37
CA HIS A 148 -7.70 2.46 -4.63
C HIS A 148 -9.11 3.09 -4.57
N HIS A 149 -9.24 4.40 -4.75
CA HIS A 149 -10.54 5.06 -4.90
C HIS A 149 -11.08 5.05 -6.33
N GLY A 150 -10.46 4.34 -7.25
CA GLY A 150 -10.86 4.31 -8.66
C GLY A 150 -10.61 5.62 -9.41
N LEU A 151 -10.06 6.61 -8.74
CA LEU A 151 -9.68 7.89 -9.31
C LEU A 151 -8.16 7.86 -9.51
N SER A 152 -7.71 7.51 -10.70
CA SER A 152 -6.36 7.90 -11.09
C SER A 152 -6.28 9.44 -11.00
N LEU A 153 -5.24 9.98 -10.35
CA LEU A 153 -4.98 11.42 -10.31
C LEU A 153 -4.95 12.06 -11.72
N ILE A 154 -4.76 11.26 -12.76
CA ILE A 154 -4.85 11.65 -14.17
C ILE A 154 -6.27 12.08 -14.55
N HIS A 155 -7.32 11.54 -13.93
CA HIS A 155 -8.72 11.94 -14.21
C HIS A 155 -9.17 13.19 -13.45
N ILE A 156 -8.47 13.59 -12.40
CA ILE A 156 -8.78 14.83 -11.67
C ILE A 156 -8.29 16.06 -12.45
N SER A 157 -7.31 15.90 -13.34
CA SER A 157 -6.77 16.97 -14.18
C SER A 157 -7.49 17.16 -15.54
N GLU A 158 -8.45 16.31 -15.89
CA GLU A 158 -9.30 16.48 -17.09
C GLU A 158 -10.77 16.69 -16.71
N PRO A 159 -11.23 17.93 -16.50
CA PRO A 159 -12.63 18.21 -16.15
C PRO A 159 -13.62 18.12 -17.34
N THR A 160 -13.23 17.55 -18.48
CA THR A 160 -13.99 17.66 -19.74
C THR A 160 -14.42 16.36 -20.41
N ARG A 161 -14.45 15.21 -19.71
CA ARG A 161 -15.17 14.05 -20.28
C ARG A 161 -16.61 14.03 -19.79
N PRO A 162 -17.60 14.34 -20.66
CA PRO A 162 -19.00 14.14 -20.34
C PRO A 162 -19.24 12.64 -20.13
N LEU A 163 -19.80 12.28 -18.97
CA LEU A 163 -20.31 10.95 -18.70
C LEU A 163 -21.51 10.72 -19.65
N TYR A 164 -21.29 10.07 -20.75
CA TYR A 164 -22.39 9.47 -21.51
C TYR A 164 -22.84 8.22 -20.75
N ILE A 165 -23.90 8.39 -19.98
CA ILE A 165 -24.70 7.27 -19.48
C ILE A 165 -25.63 6.92 -20.63
N SER A 166 -25.39 5.78 -21.25
CA SER A 166 -26.34 5.10 -22.14
C SER A 166 -26.95 3.92 -21.41
#